data_5a10261e930132e6aed0b6709c1dce54
#
_entry.id   5a10261e930132e6aed0b6709c1dce54
#
_cell.length_a   1.000
_cell.length_b   1.000
_cell.length_c   1.000
_cell.angle_alpha   90.00
_cell.angle_beta   90.00
_cell.angle_gamma   90.00
#
_symmetry.space_group_name_H-M   'P 1'
#
loop_
_entity.id
_entity.type
_entity.pdbx_description
1 polymer ?
#
loop_
_entity_poly.entity_id
_entity_poly.type
_entity_poly.pdbx_seq_one_letter_code
_entity_poly.pdbx_strand_id
1 'polypeptide(L)'
;MTDIGSTARVVIIGGGVVGTSALYHLAKAGWADCVLLEKNELTAGSTWHAAGNVPTFSTSWSIMNMQRYSTQLYAGLGSEVDYPMNYHVTGSLRLAHSDQRMQEFQRARGMGQHQGMALEILSPDQAQARYPFLETHDLRGALYDPADGDIDPAQLTQALAKGARDMGAQIYRFCPAIGVSREGGEWVVHTAKGDIRCEIVVNAAGYYAQRVGEWFKPYGGRTVPMMVMSHQYLLTEEIPELVTWSRQTDGKLPLLRDVDSSYYLR
;
A
#
# COMPACT_ATOMS: atom_id res chain seq x y z
N MET A 1 20.13 -8.93 24.10
CA MET A 1 18.73 -9.20 23.69
C MET A 1 17.90 -8.08 24.28
N THR A 2 17.23 -7.29 23.46
CA THR A 2 16.32 -6.25 23.97
C THR A 2 15.16 -6.97 24.66
N ASP A 3 14.98 -6.71 25.94
CA ASP A 3 13.84 -7.21 26.70
C ASP A 3 12.56 -6.59 26.12
N ILE A 4 11.53 -7.41 25.90
CA ILE A 4 10.25 -6.88 25.41
C ILE A 4 9.45 -6.39 26.61
N GLY A 5 8.77 -5.25 26.47
CA GLY A 5 7.86 -4.76 27.50
C GLY A 5 6.77 -5.81 27.82
N SER A 6 6.37 -5.92 29.07
CA SER A 6 5.33 -6.86 29.50
C SER A 6 3.90 -6.34 29.30
N THR A 7 3.75 -5.04 28.99
CA THR A 7 2.44 -4.38 28.81
C THR A 7 2.48 -3.41 27.65
N ALA A 8 1.34 -3.25 27.00
CA ALA A 8 1.08 -2.22 25.98
C ALA A 8 -0.42 -1.93 25.92
N ARG A 9 -0.83 -0.77 25.44
CA ARG A 9 -2.24 -0.52 25.16
C ARG A 9 -2.69 -1.25 23.90
N VAL A 10 -1.88 -1.25 22.85
CA VAL A 10 -2.16 -1.92 21.58
C VAL A 10 -0.98 -2.79 21.18
N VAL A 11 -1.24 -4.03 20.82
CA VAL A 11 -0.27 -4.91 20.15
C VAL A 11 -0.70 -5.14 18.70
N ILE A 12 0.18 -4.80 17.76
CA ILE A 12 -0.03 -5.01 16.32
C ILE A 12 0.79 -6.21 15.86
N ILE A 13 0.16 -7.19 15.25
CA ILE A 13 0.81 -8.39 14.73
C ILE A 13 1.03 -8.26 13.21
N GLY A 14 2.28 -8.06 12.79
CA GLY A 14 2.72 -7.95 11.41
C GLY A 14 3.36 -6.61 11.07
N GLY A 15 4.59 -6.67 10.56
CA GLY A 15 5.45 -5.52 10.21
C GLY A 15 5.46 -5.16 8.72
N GLY A 16 4.38 -5.46 8.00
CA GLY A 16 4.14 -4.95 6.66
C GLY A 16 3.60 -3.52 6.68
N VAL A 17 3.33 -2.96 5.49
CA VAL A 17 2.84 -1.58 5.33
C VAL A 17 1.55 -1.30 6.12
N VAL A 18 0.66 -2.28 6.24
CA VAL A 18 -0.60 -2.12 6.99
C VAL A 18 -0.32 -1.98 8.49
N GLY A 19 0.51 -2.86 9.06
CA GLY A 19 0.83 -2.81 10.50
C GLY A 19 1.63 -1.56 10.87
N THR A 20 2.63 -1.19 10.08
CA THR A 20 3.42 0.03 10.34
C THR A 20 2.59 1.29 10.15
N SER A 21 1.66 1.30 9.18
CA SER A 21 0.71 2.41 9.00
C SER A 21 -0.24 2.53 10.20
N ALA A 22 -0.78 1.42 10.69
CA ALA A 22 -1.61 1.43 11.89
C ALA A 22 -0.84 1.96 13.11
N LEU A 23 0.39 1.49 13.31
CA LEU A 23 1.25 1.96 14.40
C LEU A 23 1.55 3.45 14.30
N TYR A 24 1.92 3.94 13.11
CA TYR A 24 2.19 5.35 12.86
C TYR A 24 0.97 6.23 13.17
N HIS A 25 -0.21 5.84 12.70
CA HIS A 25 -1.41 6.63 12.92
C HIS A 25 -1.89 6.62 14.38
N LEU A 26 -1.73 5.49 15.09
CA LEU A 26 -2.00 5.43 16.53
C LEU A 26 -1.05 6.35 17.30
N ALA A 27 0.25 6.27 17.02
CA ALA A 27 1.24 7.15 17.64
C ALA A 27 0.97 8.62 17.33
N LYS A 28 0.65 8.96 16.08
CA LYS A 28 0.26 10.32 15.66
C LYS A 28 -1.02 10.82 16.34
N ALA A 29 -1.91 9.92 16.70
CA ALA A 29 -3.11 10.23 17.50
C ALA A 29 -2.83 10.30 19.02
N GLY A 30 -1.58 10.22 19.44
CA GLY A 30 -1.16 10.31 20.84
C GLY A 30 -1.17 8.98 21.61
N TRP A 31 -1.32 7.85 20.92
CA TRP A 31 -1.26 6.51 21.54
C TRP A 31 0.17 5.96 21.42
N ALA A 32 1.09 6.48 22.24
CA ALA A 32 2.49 6.07 22.19
C ALA A 32 2.74 4.67 22.79
N ASP A 33 1.86 4.20 23.69
CA ASP A 33 1.96 2.86 24.30
C ASP A 33 1.41 1.79 23.34
N CYS A 34 2.09 1.67 22.19
CA CYS A 34 1.77 0.70 21.16
C CYS A 34 3.02 -0.11 20.79
N VAL A 35 2.81 -1.41 20.59
CA VAL A 35 3.86 -2.37 20.24
C VAL A 35 3.50 -3.04 18.91
N LEU A 36 4.47 -3.12 18.00
CA LEU A 36 4.37 -3.93 16.79
C LEU A 36 5.32 -5.11 16.87
N LEU A 37 4.79 -6.31 16.61
CA LEU A 37 5.54 -7.56 16.55
C LEU A 37 5.67 -8.02 15.10
N GLU A 38 6.91 -8.23 14.67
CA GLU A 38 7.22 -8.80 13.35
C GLU A 38 8.10 -10.04 13.51
N LYS A 39 7.72 -11.12 12.86
CA LYS A 39 8.43 -12.41 12.95
C LYS A 39 9.79 -12.41 12.26
N ASN A 40 9.96 -11.58 11.23
CA ASN A 40 11.16 -11.42 10.43
C ASN A 40 11.62 -9.95 10.44
N GLU A 41 12.17 -9.47 9.32
CA GLU A 41 12.37 -8.04 9.05
C GLU A 41 11.05 -7.38 8.66
N LEU A 42 10.96 -6.07 8.89
CA LEU A 42 9.87 -5.27 8.34
C LEU A 42 9.82 -5.48 6.83
N THR A 43 8.64 -5.47 6.27
CA THR A 43 8.37 -5.66 4.82
C THR A 43 8.52 -7.08 4.29
N ALA A 44 9.08 -8.02 5.01
CA ALA A 44 9.43 -9.37 4.54
C ALA A 44 8.27 -10.21 3.97
N GLY A 45 7.02 -9.80 4.19
CA GLY A 45 5.83 -10.41 3.59
C GLY A 45 5.51 -9.85 2.20
N SER A 46 4.22 -9.68 1.87
CA SER A 46 3.76 -9.18 0.57
C SER A 46 4.19 -7.74 0.27
N THR A 47 4.60 -6.98 1.26
CA THR A 47 4.90 -5.54 1.09
C THR A 47 6.05 -5.30 0.11
N TRP A 48 7.19 -5.98 0.25
CA TRP A 48 8.33 -5.74 -0.63
C TRP A 48 8.15 -6.31 -2.05
N HIS A 49 7.18 -7.23 -2.22
CA HIS A 49 6.79 -7.77 -3.52
C HIS A 49 5.77 -6.89 -4.25
N ALA A 50 5.24 -5.86 -3.60
CA ALA A 50 4.22 -5.03 -4.22
C ALA A 50 4.82 -4.14 -5.31
N ALA A 51 4.10 -4.00 -6.42
CA ALA A 51 4.52 -3.16 -7.53
C ALA A 51 4.58 -1.65 -7.17
N GLY A 52 3.95 -1.24 -6.10
CA GLY A 52 4.00 0.13 -5.59
C GLY A 52 3.17 1.12 -6.39
N ASN A 53 2.21 0.68 -7.18
CA ASN A 53 1.27 1.59 -7.85
C ASN A 53 0.41 2.32 -6.83
N VAL A 54 0.29 3.64 -6.98
CA VAL A 54 -0.46 4.52 -6.09
C VAL A 54 -1.57 5.21 -6.87
N PRO A 55 -2.75 4.56 -7.00
CA PRO A 55 -3.90 5.16 -7.66
C PRO A 55 -4.62 6.14 -6.76
N THR A 56 -5.21 7.19 -7.35
CA THR A 56 -6.05 8.17 -6.66
C THR A 56 -7.54 7.96 -6.93
N PHE A 57 -7.89 7.37 -8.07
CA PHE A 57 -9.27 7.13 -8.49
C PHE A 57 -9.74 5.70 -8.25
N SER A 58 -10.93 5.59 -7.66
CA SER A 58 -11.72 4.35 -7.56
C SER A 58 -13.19 4.65 -7.81
N THR A 59 -13.93 3.65 -8.33
CA THR A 59 -15.39 3.70 -8.44
C THR A 59 -16.10 3.55 -7.09
N SER A 60 -15.40 3.10 -6.06
CA SER A 60 -15.88 3.11 -4.67
C SER A 60 -15.49 4.41 -3.98
N TRP A 61 -16.49 5.14 -3.50
CA TRP A 61 -16.33 6.40 -2.81
C TRP A 61 -15.42 6.31 -1.58
N SER A 62 -15.63 5.29 -0.75
CA SER A 62 -14.82 5.08 0.46
C SER A 62 -13.37 4.74 0.12
N ILE A 63 -13.14 3.90 -0.90
CA ILE A 63 -11.79 3.54 -1.35
C ILE A 63 -11.09 4.77 -1.93
N MET A 64 -11.77 5.56 -2.75
CA MET A 64 -11.21 6.79 -3.34
C MET A 64 -10.77 7.79 -2.27
N ASN A 65 -11.58 7.98 -1.22
CA ASN A 65 -11.21 8.86 -0.11
C ASN A 65 -9.97 8.35 0.65
N MET A 66 -9.87 7.03 0.88
CA MET A 66 -8.66 6.43 1.48
C MET A 66 -7.43 6.58 0.58
N GLN A 67 -7.57 6.38 -0.72
CA GLN A 67 -6.49 6.56 -1.68
C GLN A 67 -5.98 8.01 -1.70
N ARG A 68 -6.89 8.98 -1.75
CA ARG A 68 -6.53 10.42 -1.69
C ARG A 68 -5.84 10.80 -0.39
N TYR A 69 -6.33 10.32 0.74
CA TYR A 69 -5.62 10.50 2.01
C TYR A 69 -4.21 9.91 1.96
N SER A 70 -4.08 8.69 1.43
CA SER A 70 -2.80 8.01 1.33
C SER A 70 -1.80 8.77 0.45
N THR A 71 -2.23 9.27 -0.72
CA THR A 71 -1.36 10.04 -1.61
C THR A 71 -0.91 11.36 -0.99
N GLN A 72 -1.79 12.05 -0.27
CA GLN A 72 -1.45 13.25 0.48
C GLN A 72 -0.43 12.96 1.59
N LEU A 73 -0.62 11.86 2.32
CA LEU A 73 0.33 11.41 3.34
C LEU A 73 1.70 11.12 2.72
N TYR A 74 1.75 10.35 1.61
CA TYR A 74 3.02 9.96 0.98
C TYR A 74 3.81 11.16 0.46
N ALA A 75 3.13 12.17 -0.05
CA ALA A 75 3.77 13.40 -0.54
C ALA A 75 4.53 14.16 0.57
N GLY A 76 4.09 14.09 1.81
CA GLY A 76 4.70 14.80 2.94
C GLY A 76 5.52 13.93 3.89
N LEU A 77 5.28 12.62 3.90
CA LEU A 77 5.80 11.73 4.95
C LEU A 77 7.33 11.73 5.03
N GLY A 78 8.02 11.68 3.90
CA GLY A 78 9.48 11.67 3.87
C GLY A 78 10.10 12.86 4.61
N SER A 79 9.56 14.04 4.39
CA SER A 79 10.00 15.27 5.07
C SER A 79 9.55 15.30 6.54
N GLU A 80 8.35 14.80 6.84
CA GLU A 80 7.80 14.77 8.20
C GLU A 80 8.65 13.90 9.14
N VAL A 81 9.14 12.76 8.63
CA VAL A 81 9.87 11.79 9.45
C VAL A 81 11.37 11.75 9.17
N ASP A 82 11.87 12.65 8.34
CA ASP A 82 13.28 12.69 7.91
C ASP A 82 13.75 11.31 7.39
N TYR A 83 13.09 10.82 6.36
CA TYR A 83 13.39 9.52 5.73
C TYR A 83 13.27 9.63 4.21
N PRO A 84 14.27 9.15 3.44
CA PRO A 84 14.20 9.22 1.98
C PRO A 84 13.08 8.34 1.45
N MET A 85 12.29 8.89 0.53
CA MET A 85 11.19 8.16 -0.10
C MET A 85 11.19 8.35 -1.61
N ASN A 86 11.18 7.24 -2.34
CA ASN A 86 10.96 7.23 -3.77
C ASN A 86 9.45 7.20 -4.04
N TYR A 87 8.82 8.36 -3.97
CA TYR A 87 7.45 8.58 -4.37
C TYR A 87 7.42 9.52 -5.58
N HIS A 88 6.85 9.04 -6.68
CA HIS A 88 6.80 9.79 -7.93
C HIS A 88 5.34 9.93 -8.39
N VAL A 89 4.92 11.15 -8.63
CA VAL A 89 3.63 11.45 -9.27
C VAL A 89 3.88 11.56 -10.77
N THR A 90 3.71 10.44 -11.47
CA THR A 90 3.98 10.31 -12.91
C THR A 90 2.71 10.34 -13.75
N GLY A 91 1.56 10.27 -13.10
CA GLY A 91 0.28 9.99 -13.74
C GLY A 91 0.11 8.51 -14.11
N SER A 92 -1.08 8.17 -14.56
CA SER A 92 -1.37 6.85 -15.14
C SER A 92 -2.29 6.93 -16.34
N LEU A 93 -2.08 6.03 -17.30
CA LEU A 93 -2.94 5.78 -18.44
C LEU A 93 -3.67 4.46 -18.25
N ARG A 94 -4.99 4.48 -18.41
CA ARG A 94 -5.84 3.27 -18.50
C ARG A 94 -6.33 3.16 -19.92
N LEU A 95 -5.98 2.08 -20.62
CA LEU A 95 -6.28 1.89 -22.02
C LEU A 95 -7.70 1.40 -22.24
N ALA A 96 -8.31 1.79 -23.35
CA ALA A 96 -9.62 1.32 -23.80
C ALA A 96 -9.54 0.81 -25.25
N HIS A 97 -9.83 -0.48 -25.44
CA HIS A 97 -9.89 -1.13 -26.75
C HIS A 97 -11.33 -1.26 -27.28
N SER A 98 -12.33 -0.82 -26.50
CA SER A 98 -13.75 -0.90 -26.88
C SER A 98 -14.51 0.38 -26.54
N ASP A 99 -15.60 0.60 -27.25
CA ASP A 99 -16.53 1.70 -26.99
C ASP A 99 -17.20 1.56 -25.62
N GLN A 100 -17.43 0.34 -25.16
CA GLN A 100 -17.94 0.06 -23.81
C GLN A 100 -16.96 0.56 -22.74
N ARG A 101 -15.66 0.28 -22.89
CA ARG A 101 -14.62 0.76 -21.97
C ARG A 101 -14.52 2.29 -21.98
N MET A 102 -14.65 2.91 -23.14
CA MET A 102 -14.70 4.37 -23.25
C MET A 102 -15.90 4.97 -22.51
N GLN A 103 -17.08 4.34 -22.57
CA GLN A 103 -18.25 4.77 -21.80
C GLN A 103 -18.02 4.65 -20.27
N GLU A 104 -17.33 3.60 -19.83
CA GLU A 104 -16.93 3.46 -18.43
C GLU A 104 -15.98 4.58 -18.02
N PHE A 105 -15.01 4.94 -18.86
CA PHE A 105 -14.08 6.03 -18.61
C PHE A 105 -14.78 7.40 -18.57
N GLN A 106 -15.79 7.63 -19.40
CA GLN A 106 -16.61 8.85 -19.33
C GLN A 106 -17.35 8.95 -17.98
N ARG A 107 -17.90 7.84 -17.50
CA ARG A 107 -18.52 7.79 -16.17
C ARG A 107 -17.50 8.01 -15.06
N ALA A 108 -16.33 7.38 -15.16
CA ALA A 108 -15.23 7.57 -14.22
C ALA A 108 -14.78 9.03 -14.15
N ARG A 109 -14.63 9.69 -15.31
CA ARG A 109 -14.30 11.11 -15.38
C ARG A 109 -15.37 11.97 -14.68
N GLY A 110 -16.65 11.73 -14.93
CA GLY A 110 -17.74 12.45 -14.26
C GLY A 110 -17.71 12.27 -12.74
N MET A 111 -17.45 11.05 -12.25
CA MET A 111 -17.28 10.78 -10.81
C MET A 111 -16.07 11.52 -10.25
N GLY A 112 -14.93 11.47 -10.93
CA GLY A 112 -13.71 12.17 -10.54
C GLY A 112 -13.90 13.68 -10.49
N GLN A 113 -14.52 14.27 -11.51
CA GLN A 113 -14.82 15.71 -11.56
C GLN A 113 -15.67 16.17 -10.36
N HIS A 114 -16.66 15.38 -9.97
CA HIS A 114 -17.46 15.67 -8.76
C HIS A 114 -16.60 15.71 -7.49
N GLN A 115 -15.46 15.04 -7.48
CA GLN A 115 -14.48 15.03 -6.39
C GLN A 115 -13.33 16.03 -6.58
N GLY A 116 -13.38 16.87 -7.60
CA GLY A 116 -12.31 17.81 -7.94
C GLY A 116 -11.04 17.14 -8.47
N MET A 117 -11.16 15.93 -9.07
CA MET A 117 -10.04 15.25 -9.73
C MET A 117 -9.93 15.67 -11.19
N ALA A 118 -8.71 15.82 -11.68
CA ALA A 118 -8.40 16.24 -13.05
C ALA A 118 -8.28 15.03 -14.00
N LEU A 119 -9.28 14.14 -14.01
CA LEU A 119 -9.30 13.00 -14.93
C LEU A 119 -9.54 13.47 -16.36
N GLU A 120 -8.72 13.02 -17.31
CA GLU A 120 -8.79 13.37 -18.73
C GLU A 120 -9.14 12.16 -19.58
N ILE A 121 -10.01 12.34 -20.58
CA ILE A 121 -10.21 11.37 -21.64
C ILE A 121 -9.30 11.77 -22.79
N LEU A 122 -8.47 10.86 -23.23
CA LEU A 122 -7.48 11.07 -24.27
C LEU A 122 -7.85 10.29 -25.54
N SER A 123 -7.59 10.89 -26.72
CA SER A 123 -7.55 10.15 -27.98
C SER A 123 -6.31 9.24 -28.01
N PRO A 124 -6.26 8.26 -28.96
CA PRO A 124 -5.05 7.42 -29.14
C PRO A 124 -3.77 8.25 -29.34
N ASP A 125 -3.81 9.29 -30.16
CA ASP A 125 -2.66 10.17 -30.42
C ASP A 125 -2.23 10.94 -29.17
N GLN A 126 -3.20 11.42 -28.38
CA GLN A 126 -2.92 12.10 -27.12
C GLN A 126 -2.34 11.14 -26.06
N ALA A 127 -2.80 9.88 -26.04
CA ALA A 127 -2.24 8.86 -25.17
C ALA A 127 -0.81 8.52 -25.57
N GLN A 128 -0.53 8.36 -26.87
CA GLN A 128 0.81 8.13 -27.39
C GLN A 128 1.76 9.31 -27.13
N ALA A 129 1.27 10.54 -27.20
CA ALA A 129 2.08 11.71 -26.84
C ALA A 129 2.54 11.70 -25.38
N ARG A 130 1.76 11.07 -24.47
CA ARG A 130 2.12 10.89 -23.07
C ARG A 130 2.95 9.64 -22.81
N TYR A 131 2.79 8.62 -23.65
CA TYR A 131 3.53 7.37 -23.60
C TYR A 131 4.05 7.01 -24.98
N PRO A 132 5.23 7.50 -25.40
CA PRO A 132 5.71 7.43 -26.80
C PRO A 132 5.91 6.01 -27.33
N PHE A 133 6.01 5.01 -26.47
CA PHE A 133 6.17 3.60 -26.84
C PHE A 133 4.83 2.84 -26.95
N LEU A 134 3.70 3.56 -26.90
CA LEU A 134 2.38 2.95 -26.97
C LEU A 134 2.00 2.66 -28.41
N GLU A 135 1.62 1.42 -28.70
CA GLU A 135 0.93 1.04 -29.92
C GLU A 135 -0.54 1.47 -29.84
N THR A 136 -1.03 2.12 -30.89
CA THR A 136 -2.36 2.76 -30.86
C THR A 136 -3.33 2.26 -31.93
N HIS A 137 -2.92 1.29 -32.77
CA HIS A 137 -3.70 0.84 -33.93
C HIS A 137 -5.08 0.24 -33.58
N ASP A 138 -5.22 -0.35 -32.40
CA ASP A 138 -6.47 -0.95 -31.88
C ASP A 138 -7.05 -0.17 -30.70
N LEU A 139 -6.44 0.96 -30.32
CA LEU A 139 -6.86 1.76 -29.19
C LEU A 139 -8.04 2.67 -29.55
N ARG A 140 -9.07 2.73 -28.71
CA ARG A 140 -10.19 3.68 -28.81
C ARG A 140 -9.93 4.97 -28.06
N GLY A 141 -9.06 4.92 -27.04
CA GLY A 141 -8.68 6.05 -26.23
C GLY A 141 -8.13 5.60 -24.88
N ALA A 142 -7.93 6.57 -24.00
CA ALA A 142 -7.44 6.29 -22.64
C ALA A 142 -8.09 7.22 -21.61
N LEU A 143 -8.10 6.77 -20.36
CA LEU A 143 -8.32 7.62 -19.22
C LEU A 143 -6.97 7.94 -18.58
N TYR A 144 -6.66 9.21 -18.46
CA TYR A 144 -5.45 9.70 -17.79
C TYR A 144 -5.80 10.28 -16.43
N ASP A 145 -5.04 9.85 -15.42
CA ASP A 145 -5.07 10.43 -14.06
C ASP A 145 -3.70 11.05 -13.77
N PRO A 146 -3.59 12.38 -13.75
CA PRO A 146 -2.30 13.05 -13.51
C PRO A 146 -1.77 12.92 -12.08
N ALA A 147 -2.64 12.57 -11.13
CA ALA A 147 -2.28 12.46 -9.72
C ALA A 147 -1.85 11.05 -9.29
N ASP A 148 -2.02 10.07 -10.16
CA ASP A 148 -1.51 8.71 -9.92
C ASP A 148 0.03 8.70 -9.95
N GLY A 149 0.60 7.68 -9.32
CA GLY A 149 2.04 7.54 -9.28
C GLY A 149 2.51 6.20 -8.77
N ASP A 150 3.76 6.14 -8.42
CA ASP A 150 4.39 4.97 -7.84
C ASP A 150 5.24 5.31 -6.61
N ILE A 151 5.41 4.32 -5.75
CA ILE A 151 6.20 4.43 -4.53
C ILE A 151 7.03 3.16 -4.32
N ASP A 152 8.15 3.27 -3.63
CA ASP A 152 8.82 2.10 -3.08
C ASP A 152 8.09 1.65 -1.81
N PRO A 153 7.43 0.46 -1.82
CA PRO A 153 6.65 0.00 -0.68
C PRO A 153 7.49 -0.30 0.57
N ALA A 154 8.75 -0.68 0.37
CA ALA A 154 9.66 -0.96 1.48
C ALA A 154 10.09 0.35 2.15
N GLN A 155 10.46 1.37 1.38
CA GLN A 155 10.79 2.70 1.91
C GLN A 155 9.61 3.33 2.64
N LEU A 156 8.39 3.25 2.06
CA LEU A 156 7.17 3.73 2.74
C LEU A 156 7.00 3.07 4.10
N THR A 157 7.15 1.75 4.16
CA THR A 157 7.01 0.99 5.41
C THR A 157 8.05 1.40 6.45
N GLN A 158 9.30 1.61 6.03
CA GLN A 158 10.38 2.07 6.92
C GLN A 158 10.15 3.51 7.40
N ALA A 159 9.66 4.40 6.54
CA ALA A 159 9.31 5.77 6.91
C ALA A 159 8.19 5.80 7.98
N LEU A 160 7.12 5.04 7.77
CA LEU A 160 6.03 4.90 8.75
C LEU A 160 6.54 4.31 10.07
N ALA A 161 7.40 3.28 10.00
CA ALA A 161 7.99 2.66 11.18
C ALA A 161 8.91 3.64 11.94
N LYS A 162 9.70 4.44 11.21
CA LYS A 162 10.54 5.48 11.82
C LYS A 162 9.67 6.52 12.52
N GLY A 163 8.68 7.09 11.83
CA GLY A 163 7.79 8.09 12.42
C GLY A 163 7.08 7.58 13.67
N ALA A 164 6.61 6.31 13.67
CA ALA A 164 6.01 5.72 14.84
C ALA A 164 6.99 5.60 16.03
N ARG A 165 8.25 5.20 15.77
CA ARG A 165 9.28 5.13 16.81
C ARG A 165 9.64 6.51 17.37
N ASP A 166 9.76 7.50 16.51
CA ASP A 166 10.08 8.88 16.91
C ASP A 166 9.00 9.45 17.84
N MET A 167 7.76 8.95 17.71
CA MET A 167 6.62 9.28 18.59
C MET A 167 6.47 8.34 19.80
N GLY A 168 7.41 7.42 20.04
CA GLY A 168 7.48 6.59 21.23
C GLY A 168 6.94 5.16 21.10
N ALA A 169 6.37 4.78 19.95
CA ALA A 169 5.90 3.41 19.73
C ALA A 169 7.07 2.42 19.57
N GLN A 170 6.84 1.16 19.96
CA GLN A 170 7.88 0.14 19.96
C GLN A 170 7.69 -0.86 18.81
N ILE A 171 8.79 -1.29 18.21
CA ILE A 171 8.78 -2.29 17.13
C ILE A 171 9.80 -3.38 17.47
N TYR A 172 9.32 -4.61 17.60
CA TYR A 172 10.14 -5.78 17.81
C TYR A 172 10.18 -6.67 16.58
N ARG A 173 11.33 -6.67 15.90
CA ARG A 173 11.62 -7.57 14.78
C ARG A 173 12.16 -8.89 15.31
N PHE A 174 12.05 -9.96 14.52
CA PHE A 174 12.43 -11.33 14.92
C PHE A 174 11.76 -11.72 16.24
N CYS A 175 10.50 -11.30 16.39
CA CYS A 175 9.67 -11.57 17.55
C CYS A 175 8.28 -12.03 17.10
N PRO A 176 8.14 -13.30 16.69
CA PRO A 176 6.86 -13.84 16.27
C PRO A 176 5.87 -13.89 17.43
N ALA A 177 4.67 -13.36 17.21
CA ALA A 177 3.53 -13.75 18.03
C ALA A 177 3.19 -15.21 17.71
N ILE A 178 2.96 -16.03 18.74
CA ILE A 178 2.70 -17.46 18.61
C ILE A 178 1.31 -17.88 19.10
N GLY A 179 0.57 -16.99 19.72
CA GLY A 179 -0.78 -17.20 20.22
C GLY A 179 -1.30 -16.01 21.01
N VAL A 180 -2.55 -16.11 21.44
CA VAL A 180 -3.17 -15.16 22.35
C VAL A 180 -3.98 -15.91 23.42
N SER A 181 -4.07 -15.31 24.61
CA SER A 181 -5.03 -15.70 25.63
C SER A 181 -5.76 -14.48 26.17
N ARG A 182 -6.76 -14.70 27.01
CA ARG A 182 -7.49 -13.61 27.67
C ARG A 182 -7.51 -13.86 29.18
N GLU A 183 -6.99 -12.91 29.91
CA GLU A 183 -6.83 -13.00 31.37
C GLU A 183 -7.30 -11.70 32.03
N GLY A 184 -8.21 -11.79 33.00
CA GLY A 184 -8.72 -10.62 33.71
C GLY A 184 -9.42 -9.56 32.86
N GLY A 185 -9.88 -9.94 31.65
CA GLY A 185 -10.50 -9.00 30.70
C GLY A 185 -9.54 -8.41 29.67
N GLU A 186 -8.24 -8.57 29.85
CA GLU A 186 -7.20 -8.12 28.91
C GLU A 186 -6.73 -9.25 27.98
N TRP A 187 -6.16 -8.88 26.85
CA TRP A 187 -5.47 -9.80 25.96
C TRP A 187 -4.03 -10.03 26.46
N VAL A 188 -3.54 -11.24 26.28
CA VAL A 188 -2.14 -11.59 26.43
C VAL A 188 -1.65 -12.13 25.12
N VAL A 189 -0.70 -11.44 24.48
CA VAL A 189 -0.04 -11.90 23.26
C VAL A 189 1.22 -12.64 23.61
N HIS A 190 1.27 -13.94 23.26
CA HIS A 190 2.39 -14.82 23.56
C HIS A 190 3.48 -14.70 22.49
N THR A 191 4.73 -14.59 22.93
CA THR A 191 5.91 -14.63 22.06
C THR A 191 7.00 -15.52 22.67
N ALA A 192 7.99 -15.92 21.87
CA ALA A 192 9.16 -16.63 22.37
C ALA A 192 10.07 -15.80 23.28
N LYS A 193 9.85 -14.47 23.35
CA LYS A 193 10.64 -13.54 24.16
C LYS A 193 9.91 -13.06 25.42
N GLY A 194 8.71 -13.55 25.67
CA GLY A 194 7.86 -13.16 26.79
C GLY A 194 6.44 -12.81 26.31
N ASP A 195 5.56 -12.55 27.25
CA ASP A 195 4.16 -12.25 27.05
C ASP A 195 3.89 -10.76 27.19
N ILE A 196 2.99 -10.21 26.36
CA ILE A 196 2.59 -8.81 26.42
C ILE A 196 1.09 -8.73 26.70
N ARG A 197 0.73 -8.12 27.85
CA ARG A 197 -0.66 -7.78 28.18
C ARG A 197 -1.08 -6.53 27.44
N CYS A 198 -2.31 -6.53 26.89
CA CYS A 198 -2.80 -5.36 26.16
C CYS A 198 -4.36 -5.28 26.14
N GLU A 199 -4.87 -4.07 25.92
CA GLU A 199 -6.30 -3.84 25.74
C GLU A 199 -6.78 -4.30 24.36
N ILE A 200 -5.96 -4.07 23.32
CA ILE A 200 -6.33 -4.26 21.91
C ILE A 200 -5.24 -5.04 21.19
N VAL A 201 -5.66 -6.01 20.37
CA VAL A 201 -4.78 -6.68 19.40
C VAL A 201 -5.24 -6.36 18.00
N VAL A 202 -4.33 -5.87 17.17
CA VAL A 202 -4.55 -5.61 15.75
C VAL A 202 -3.90 -6.71 14.91
N ASN A 203 -4.72 -7.43 14.14
CA ASN A 203 -4.25 -8.44 13.22
C ASN A 203 -3.90 -7.80 11.87
N ALA A 204 -2.62 -7.51 11.64
CA ALA A 204 -2.06 -6.99 10.39
C ALA A 204 -1.11 -8.01 9.73
N ALA A 205 -1.32 -9.30 9.97
CA ALA A 205 -0.41 -10.39 9.61
C ALA A 205 -0.40 -10.78 8.12
N GLY A 206 -0.98 -9.94 7.23
CA GLY A 206 -0.97 -10.16 5.78
C GLY A 206 -1.60 -11.50 5.43
N TYR A 207 -0.94 -12.31 4.61
CA TYR A 207 -1.45 -13.63 4.22
C TYR A 207 -1.50 -14.67 5.36
N TYR A 208 -0.99 -14.33 6.56
CA TYR A 208 -1.19 -15.12 7.78
C TYR A 208 -2.38 -14.66 8.62
N ALA A 209 -3.11 -13.61 8.22
CA ALA A 209 -4.17 -13.02 9.03
C ALA A 209 -5.30 -14.00 9.37
N GLN A 210 -5.61 -14.94 8.47
CA GLN A 210 -6.56 -16.03 8.76
C GLN A 210 -6.07 -16.87 9.93
N ARG A 211 -4.82 -17.33 9.90
CA ARG A 211 -4.21 -18.16 10.96
C ARG A 211 -4.15 -17.42 12.29
N VAL A 212 -3.78 -16.14 12.27
CA VAL A 212 -3.81 -15.30 13.48
C VAL A 212 -5.24 -15.13 13.99
N GLY A 213 -6.22 -14.96 13.09
CA GLY A 213 -7.64 -14.87 13.44
C GLY A 213 -8.18 -16.12 14.17
N GLU A 214 -7.64 -17.32 13.86
CA GLU A 214 -8.03 -18.57 14.53
C GLU A 214 -7.74 -18.53 16.03
N TRP A 215 -6.70 -17.82 16.47
CA TRP A 215 -6.36 -17.71 17.91
C TRP A 215 -7.45 -17.04 18.73
N PHE A 216 -8.29 -16.23 18.10
CA PHE A 216 -9.38 -15.49 18.76
C PHE A 216 -10.71 -16.24 18.81
N LYS A 217 -10.85 -17.36 18.08
CA LYS A 217 -12.09 -18.15 18.07
C LYS A 217 -12.61 -18.58 19.45
N PRO A 218 -11.75 -19.06 20.39
CA PRO A 218 -12.19 -19.43 21.71
C PRO A 218 -12.85 -18.28 22.49
N TYR A 219 -12.58 -17.04 22.09
CA TYR A 219 -13.07 -15.81 22.73
C TYR A 219 -14.17 -15.10 21.92
N GLY A 220 -14.82 -15.80 20.99
CA GLY A 220 -15.90 -15.25 20.14
C GLY A 220 -15.40 -14.48 18.92
N GLY A 221 -14.11 -14.55 18.61
CA GLY A 221 -13.54 -13.98 17.39
C GLY A 221 -14.03 -14.69 16.12
N ARG A 222 -14.06 -13.96 15.02
CA ARG A 222 -14.46 -14.50 13.71
C ARG A 222 -13.24 -14.90 12.89
N THR A 223 -13.41 -15.91 12.03
CA THR A 223 -12.41 -16.25 11.02
C THR A 223 -12.28 -15.10 10.03
N VAL A 224 -11.06 -14.73 9.69
CA VAL A 224 -10.81 -13.81 8.58
C VAL A 224 -10.90 -14.61 7.28
N PRO A 225 -11.94 -14.40 6.45
CA PRO A 225 -12.10 -15.13 5.19
C PRO A 225 -11.11 -14.60 4.17
N MET A 226 -10.00 -15.30 4.00
CA MET A 226 -8.95 -14.88 3.10
C MET A 226 -8.42 -16.05 2.29
N MET A 227 -8.25 -15.83 0.99
CA MET A 227 -7.56 -16.73 0.08
C MET A 227 -6.28 -16.05 -0.41
N VAL A 228 -5.17 -16.75 -0.31
CA VAL A 228 -3.88 -16.28 -0.84
C VAL A 228 -3.83 -16.60 -2.33
N MET A 229 -3.60 -15.58 -3.15
CA MET A 229 -3.44 -15.72 -4.59
C MET A 229 -2.06 -15.23 -5.00
N SER A 230 -1.42 -15.93 -5.93
CA SER A 230 -0.18 -15.47 -6.55
C SER A 230 -0.48 -14.39 -7.57
N HIS A 231 0.23 -13.28 -7.49
CA HIS A 231 0.24 -12.25 -8.50
C HIS A 231 1.62 -12.20 -9.12
N GLN A 232 1.72 -12.52 -10.42
CA GLN A 232 2.99 -12.61 -11.12
C GLN A 232 3.37 -11.26 -11.71
N TYR A 233 4.65 -10.96 -11.73
CA TYR A 233 5.23 -9.84 -12.48
C TYR A 233 6.54 -10.28 -13.14
N LEU A 234 6.89 -9.57 -14.20
CA LEU A 234 8.12 -9.76 -14.95
C LEU A 234 8.97 -8.50 -14.79
N LEU A 235 10.25 -8.69 -14.48
CA LEU A 235 11.26 -7.66 -14.61
C LEU A 235 12.02 -7.91 -15.91
N THR A 236 12.07 -6.91 -16.77
CA THR A 236 12.87 -6.96 -17.99
C THR A 236 14.31 -6.57 -17.70
N GLU A 237 15.21 -6.91 -18.60
CA GLU A 237 16.48 -6.21 -18.69
C GLU A 237 16.25 -4.74 -19.09
N GLU A 238 17.31 -3.93 -19.00
CA GLU A 238 17.25 -2.55 -19.49
C GLU A 238 16.87 -2.52 -20.98
N ILE A 239 15.86 -1.76 -21.31
CA ILE A 239 15.42 -1.54 -22.69
C ILE A 239 16.12 -0.27 -23.19
N PRO A 240 17.06 -0.37 -24.16
CA PRO A 240 17.91 0.77 -24.56
C PRO A 240 17.13 2.01 -24.99
N GLU A 241 15.99 1.82 -25.63
CA GLU A 241 15.12 2.89 -26.09
C GLU A 241 14.52 3.67 -24.92
N LEU A 242 14.08 2.97 -23.88
CA LEU A 242 13.54 3.58 -22.65
C LEU A 242 14.64 4.33 -21.89
N VAL A 243 15.83 3.74 -21.78
CA VAL A 243 16.98 4.39 -21.14
C VAL A 243 17.37 5.66 -21.87
N THR A 244 17.41 5.62 -23.21
CA THR A 244 17.73 6.76 -24.05
C THR A 244 16.67 7.86 -23.89
N TRP A 245 15.41 7.52 -23.95
CA TRP A 245 14.30 8.45 -23.78
C TRP A 245 14.35 9.12 -22.38
N SER A 246 14.51 8.35 -21.34
CA SER A 246 14.56 8.87 -19.96
C SER A 246 15.71 9.85 -19.76
N ARG A 247 16.90 9.56 -20.32
CA ARG A 247 18.06 10.47 -20.27
C ARG A 247 17.85 11.75 -21.06
N GLN A 248 17.15 11.69 -22.19
CA GLN A 248 16.90 12.86 -23.04
C GLN A 248 15.82 13.79 -22.49
N THR A 249 14.84 13.22 -21.78
CA THR A 249 13.68 13.98 -21.30
C THR A 249 13.78 14.33 -19.82
N ASP A 250 14.72 13.73 -19.09
CA ASP A 250 14.76 13.73 -17.62
C ASP A 250 13.41 13.34 -17.01
N GLY A 251 12.68 12.48 -17.75
CA GLY A 251 11.30 12.10 -17.46
C GLY A 251 11.17 10.66 -17.02
N LYS A 252 10.04 10.40 -16.35
CA LYS A 252 9.54 9.07 -16.04
C LYS A 252 8.20 8.87 -16.73
N LEU A 253 8.01 7.71 -17.37
CA LEU A 253 6.75 7.39 -18.04
C LEU A 253 5.61 7.27 -17.00
N PRO A 254 4.38 7.67 -17.38
CA PRO A 254 3.22 7.38 -16.55
C PRO A 254 3.02 5.86 -16.43
N LEU A 255 2.38 5.43 -15.36
CA LEU A 255 1.94 4.05 -15.23
C LEU A 255 0.97 3.71 -16.36
N LEU A 256 1.13 2.55 -16.97
CA LEU A 256 0.22 2.08 -18.01
C LEU A 256 -0.61 0.90 -17.45
N ARG A 257 -1.91 0.94 -17.66
CA ARG A 257 -2.83 -0.16 -17.31
C ARG A 257 -3.70 -0.53 -18.49
N ASP A 258 -3.58 -1.77 -18.94
CA ASP A 258 -4.53 -2.36 -19.85
C ASP A 258 -5.51 -3.23 -19.04
N VAL A 259 -6.71 -2.69 -18.84
CA VAL A 259 -7.74 -3.35 -18.02
C VAL A 259 -8.32 -4.54 -18.76
N ASP A 260 -8.42 -4.48 -20.09
CA ASP A 260 -9.02 -5.53 -20.92
C ASP A 260 -8.08 -6.73 -21.04
N SER A 261 -6.78 -6.50 -21.15
CA SER A 261 -5.75 -7.56 -21.19
C SER A 261 -5.18 -7.93 -19.82
N SER A 262 -5.64 -7.27 -18.75
CA SER A 262 -5.30 -7.57 -17.35
C SER A 262 -3.82 -7.47 -17.02
N TYR A 263 -3.11 -6.46 -17.54
CA TYR A 263 -1.74 -6.15 -17.17
C TYR A 263 -1.52 -4.65 -16.88
N TYR A 264 -0.40 -4.36 -16.28
CA TYR A 264 0.10 -2.99 -16.08
C TYR A 264 1.61 -2.95 -16.26
N LEU A 265 2.13 -1.78 -16.65
CA LEU A 265 3.57 -1.48 -16.77
C LEU A 265 3.91 -0.33 -15.81
N ARG A 266 5.11 -0.45 -15.23
CA ARG A 266 5.68 0.56 -14.33
C ARG A 266 7.12 0.86 -14.73
#